data_583980a37b1e3c3db532ca4389550afd
#
_entry.id   583980a37b1e3c3db532ca4389550afd
#
_cell.length_a   1.000
_cell.length_b   1.000
_cell.length_c   1.000
_cell.angle_alpha   90.00
_cell.angle_beta   90.00
_cell.angle_gamma   90.00
#
_symmetry.space_group_name_H-M   'P 1'
#
loop_
_entity.id
_entity.type
_entity.pdbx_description
1 polymer ?
#
loop_
_entity_poly.entity_id
_entity_poly.type
_entity_poly.pdbx_seq_one_letter_code
_entity_poly.pdbx_strand_id
1 'polypeptide(L)'
;MSVVAHHLASRFLHYIDESIEAPVGRSPGTGEPLHFESWAQAEVPKLHESPEDADTPSERMIRHYLEGKTWVAPRQPICFLTDLHADREAFWRSLIVAGVVDSPDLESESDEALAAIPDEGFALTPFGRDVHLVIGGDLFDKGPANLPLLDAIGHLAGSGVHFTLLAGNHDVRTFLGIRHAEATDPGLAHLFVRMGKKTMTLFREVFETHLAGGDGAQRLSDEAVRSRLFPQRSWFEEFPKLAQGLVPPARIEKELKRIQEKTIELEARCRAYGMSLGDMYAALERARGLFLDADGPYHWVFSRMHIAMRE
;
A
#
# COMPACT_ATOMS: atom_id res chain seq x y z
N MET A 1 -5.72 13.64 -24.15
CA MET A 1 -5.32 12.31 -23.64
C MET A 1 -3.80 12.20 -23.64
N SER A 2 -3.18 11.70 -22.55
CA SER A 2 -1.77 11.35 -22.63
C SER A 2 -1.60 10.23 -23.66
N VAL A 3 -0.42 10.13 -24.28
CA VAL A 3 -0.10 9.08 -25.26
C VAL A 3 -0.34 7.69 -24.68
N VAL A 4 -0.14 7.52 -23.35
CA VAL A 4 -0.40 6.26 -22.62
C VAL A 4 -1.90 5.98 -22.50
N ALA A 5 -2.72 6.97 -22.14
CA ALA A 5 -4.16 6.79 -22.05
C ALA A 5 -4.75 6.52 -23.46
N HIS A 6 -4.24 7.19 -24.49
CA HIS A 6 -4.68 6.94 -25.86
C HIS A 6 -4.24 5.54 -26.36
N HIS A 7 -3.04 5.10 -26.01
CA HIS A 7 -2.52 3.79 -26.41
C HIS A 7 -3.19 2.63 -25.68
N LEU A 8 -3.46 2.78 -24.38
CA LEU A 8 -4.27 1.84 -23.61
C LEU A 8 -5.72 1.83 -24.09
N ALA A 9 -6.30 3.00 -24.32
CA ALA A 9 -7.66 3.14 -24.85
C ALA A 9 -7.80 2.49 -26.22
N SER A 10 -6.84 2.69 -27.13
CA SER A 10 -6.91 2.11 -28.49
C SER A 10 -6.74 0.59 -28.54
N ARG A 11 -6.15 -0.03 -27.49
CA ARG A 11 -5.92 -1.48 -27.45
C ARG A 11 -6.90 -2.27 -26.58
N PHE A 12 -7.43 -1.66 -25.53
CA PHE A 12 -8.30 -2.33 -24.57
C PHE A 12 -9.72 -1.78 -24.53
N LEU A 13 -9.95 -0.58 -25.06
CA LEU A 13 -11.17 0.17 -24.91
C LEU A 13 -11.66 0.69 -26.27
N HIS A 14 -12.13 -0.20 -27.13
CA HIS A 14 -12.91 0.20 -28.32
C HIS A 14 -14.19 0.99 -27.98
N TYR A 15 -14.38 1.35 -26.70
CA TYR A 15 -15.61 1.93 -26.16
C TYR A 15 -15.39 3.19 -25.31
N ILE A 16 -14.18 3.76 -25.27
CA ILE A 16 -14.07 5.12 -24.74
C ILE A 16 -14.50 6.07 -25.85
N ASP A 17 -15.57 6.79 -25.59
CA ASP A 17 -15.97 7.92 -26.40
C ASP A 17 -14.78 8.88 -26.54
N GLU A 18 -14.33 9.10 -27.78
CA GLU A 18 -13.18 9.97 -28.09
C GLU A 18 -13.40 11.43 -27.62
N SER A 19 -14.59 11.75 -27.15
CA SER A 19 -14.96 13.05 -26.59
C SER A 19 -14.48 13.30 -25.16
N ILE A 20 -14.01 12.26 -24.43
CA ILE A 20 -13.49 12.43 -23.07
C ILE A 20 -11.99 12.73 -23.13
N GLU A 21 -11.65 14.00 -23.23
CA GLU A 21 -10.28 14.45 -22.97
C GLU A 21 -10.00 14.28 -21.45
N ALA A 22 -9.15 13.33 -21.12
CA ALA A 22 -8.66 13.24 -19.75
C ALA A 22 -7.85 14.52 -19.44
N PRO A 23 -8.15 15.26 -18.38
CA PRO A 23 -7.37 16.41 -18.02
C PRO A 23 -5.94 15.95 -17.68
N VAL A 24 -4.97 16.52 -18.33
CA VAL A 24 -3.57 16.34 -17.99
C VAL A 24 -3.24 17.42 -16.97
N GLY A 25 -2.69 17.02 -15.81
CA GLY A 25 -2.18 17.97 -14.85
C GLY A 25 -1.22 18.94 -15.53
N ARG A 26 -1.18 20.19 -15.08
CA ARG A 26 -0.32 21.21 -15.65
C ARG A 26 0.74 21.60 -14.61
N SER A 27 1.96 21.85 -15.10
CA SER A 27 3.02 22.41 -14.25
C SER A 27 2.54 23.76 -13.68
N PRO A 28 2.58 23.94 -12.36
CA PRO A 28 2.12 25.19 -11.73
C PRO A 28 2.90 26.43 -12.17
N GLY A 29 4.18 26.25 -12.54
CA GLY A 29 5.05 27.36 -12.93
C GLY A 29 4.94 27.76 -14.40
N THR A 30 4.69 26.84 -15.31
CA THR A 30 4.70 27.07 -16.76
C THR A 30 3.33 26.94 -17.41
N GLY A 31 2.37 26.32 -16.75
CA GLY A 31 1.06 25.99 -17.33
C GLY A 31 1.12 24.92 -18.41
N GLU A 32 2.30 24.33 -18.68
CA GLU A 32 2.47 23.29 -19.66
C GLU A 32 1.94 21.93 -19.13
N PRO A 33 1.45 21.06 -20.01
CA PRO A 33 1.07 19.71 -19.60
C PRO A 33 2.26 18.99 -18.99
N LEU A 34 2.03 18.36 -17.83
CA LEU A 34 3.03 17.49 -17.21
C LEU A 34 3.36 16.34 -18.14
N HIS A 35 4.64 16.22 -18.49
CA HIS A 35 5.12 15.12 -19.31
C HIS A 35 5.30 13.90 -18.43
N PHE A 36 4.44 12.91 -18.63
CA PHE A 36 4.77 11.55 -18.23
C PHE A 36 5.88 11.04 -19.13
N GLU A 37 6.96 10.55 -18.56
CA GLU A 37 7.70 9.53 -19.26
C GLU A 37 6.69 8.38 -19.42
N SER A 38 6.15 8.26 -20.62
CA SER A 38 5.40 7.06 -20.95
C SER A 38 6.34 5.91 -20.58
N TRP A 39 5.86 4.95 -19.84
CA TRP A 39 6.46 3.63 -19.82
C TRP A 39 6.42 3.17 -21.25
N ALA A 40 7.38 3.74 -21.95
CA ALA A 40 7.45 3.72 -23.35
C ALA A 40 7.46 2.28 -23.71
N GLN A 41 6.59 1.93 -24.58
CA GLN A 41 6.98 0.99 -25.58
C GLN A 41 7.47 -0.38 -25.09
N ALA A 42 7.22 -0.77 -23.85
CA ALA A 42 7.04 -2.19 -23.61
C ALA A 42 5.93 -2.59 -24.58
N GLU A 43 6.29 -3.24 -25.65
CA GLU A 43 5.31 -3.83 -26.56
C GLU A 43 4.38 -4.66 -25.68
N VAL A 44 3.22 -4.10 -25.38
CA VAL A 44 2.16 -4.89 -24.74
C VAL A 44 1.94 -6.04 -25.71
N PRO A 45 2.15 -7.29 -25.28
CA PRO A 45 1.99 -8.42 -26.18
C PRO A 45 0.65 -8.28 -26.86
N LYS A 46 0.63 -8.26 -28.21
CA LYS A 46 -0.63 -8.25 -28.94
C LYS A 46 -1.39 -9.46 -28.48
N LEU A 47 -2.54 -9.28 -27.85
CA LEU A 47 -3.46 -10.39 -27.64
C LEU A 47 -3.81 -10.90 -29.05
N HIS A 48 -3.57 -12.18 -29.28
CA HIS A 48 -3.91 -12.79 -30.56
C HIS A 48 -5.40 -12.61 -30.86
N GLU A 49 -5.75 -12.37 -32.11
CA GLU A 49 -7.14 -12.09 -32.50
C GLU A 49 -8.05 -13.33 -32.35
N SER A 50 -7.46 -14.52 -32.32
CA SER A 50 -8.15 -15.79 -32.12
C SER A 50 -7.66 -16.52 -30.87
N PRO A 51 -8.53 -17.20 -30.11
CA PRO A 51 -8.13 -18.07 -29.01
C PRO A 51 -7.17 -19.21 -29.45
N GLU A 52 -7.27 -19.63 -30.71
CA GLU A 52 -6.43 -20.67 -31.28
C GLU A 52 -4.98 -20.19 -31.50
N ASP A 53 -4.80 -18.86 -31.65
CA ASP A 53 -3.50 -18.23 -31.82
C ASP A 53 -2.85 -17.86 -30.47
N ALA A 54 -3.48 -18.19 -29.35
CA ALA A 54 -2.94 -17.88 -28.03
C ALA A 54 -1.73 -18.78 -27.73
N ASP A 55 -0.57 -18.17 -27.51
CA ASP A 55 0.70 -18.87 -27.31
C ASP A 55 0.80 -19.49 -25.91
N THR A 56 0.12 -18.92 -24.93
CA THR A 56 0.20 -19.36 -23.53
C THR A 56 -1.13 -19.87 -22.99
N PRO A 57 -1.11 -20.86 -22.05
CA PRO A 57 -2.32 -21.30 -21.36
C PRO A 57 -3.06 -20.15 -20.67
N SER A 58 -2.33 -19.15 -20.17
CA SER A 58 -2.91 -17.97 -19.51
C SER A 58 -3.70 -17.10 -20.48
N GLU A 59 -3.19 -16.86 -21.69
CA GLU A 59 -3.90 -16.10 -22.73
C GLU A 59 -5.18 -16.82 -23.16
N ARG A 60 -5.10 -18.13 -23.37
CA ARG A 60 -6.28 -18.95 -23.71
C ARG A 60 -7.34 -18.88 -22.61
N MET A 61 -6.93 -18.98 -21.35
CA MET A 61 -7.84 -18.88 -20.21
C MET A 61 -8.49 -17.49 -20.13
N ILE A 62 -7.73 -16.42 -20.31
CA ILE A 62 -8.25 -15.04 -20.33
C ILE A 62 -9.26 -14.89 -21.46
N ARG A 63 -8.92 -15.30 -22.69
CA ARG A 63 -9.84 -15.22 -23.82
C ARG A 63 -11.12 -16.01 -23.59
N HIS A 64 -11.01 -17.27 -23.14
CA HIS A 64 -12.17 -18.10 -22.83
C HIS A 64 -13.04 -17.47 -21.73
N TYR A 65 -12.42 -16.84 -20.73
CA TYR A 65 -13.16 -16.12 -19.68
C TYR A 65 -13.88 -14.88 -20.21
N LEU A 66 -13.32 -14.24 -21.25
CA LEU A 66 -13.87 -13.05 -21.88
C LEU A 66 -14.92 -13.36 -22.95
N GLU A 67 -14.88 -14.58 -23.53
CA GLU A 67 -15.86 -15.02 -24.51
C GLU A 67 -17.28 -14.95 -23.94
N GLY A 68 -18.17 -14.30 -24.69
CA GLY A 68 -19.58 -14.15 -24.31
C GLY A 68 -19.86 -13.20 -23.17
N LYS A 69 -18.87 -12.48 -22.64
CA LYS A 69 -19.09 -11.43 -21.65
C LYS A 69 -19.15 -10.08 -22.32
N THR A 70 -20.26 -9.39 -22.10
CA THR A 70 -20.36 -7.99 -22.46
C THR A 70 -19.46 -7.21 -21.50
N TRP A 71 -18.44 -6.55 -22.02
CA TRP A 71 -17.68 -5.58 -21.25
C TRP A 71 -18.60 -4.40 -20.97
N VAL A 72 -18.82 -4.15 -19.70
CA VAL A 72 -19.49 -2.93 -19.30
C VAL A 72 -18.37 -1.91 -19.10
N ALA A 73 -18.35 -0.89 -19.94
CA ALA A 73 -17.46 0.25 -19.69
C ALA A 73 -17.80 0.86 -18.34
N PRO A 74 -16.80 1.24 -17.52
CA PRO A 74 -17.06 1.90 -16.26
C PRO A 74 -17.90 3.17 -16.52
N ARG A 75 -18.86 3.43 -15.64
CA ARG A 75 -19.78 4.58 -15.79
C ARG A 75 -19.08 5.92 -15.58
N GLN A 76 -17.90 5.90 -14.98
CA GLN A 76 -17.08 7.08 -14.69
C GLN A 76 -15.62 6.76 -14.96
N PRO A 77 -14.76 7.75 -15.21
CA PRO A 77 -13.34 7.55 -15.35
C PRO A 77 -12.74 6.89 -14.09
N ILE A 78 -11.77 6.01 -14.27
CA ILE A 78 -11.05 5.38 -13.16
C ILE A 78 -9.63 5.94 -13.13
N CYS A 79 -9.20 6.44 -11.96
CA CYS A 79 -7.81 6.74 -11.67
C CYS A 79 -7.27 5.65 -10.74
N PHE A 80 -6.22 4.94 -11.15
CA PHE A 80 -5.63 3.85 -10.39
C PHE A 80 -4.22 4.21 -9.93
N LEU A 81 -4.00 4.18 -8.61
CA LEU A 81 -2.69 4.36 -7.98
C LEU A 81 -2.37 3.12 -7.15
N THR A 82 -1.12 2.70 -7.14
CA THR A 82 -0.66 1.55 -6.35
C THR A 82 0.77 1.74 -5.87
N ASP A 83 1.20 0.90 -4.91
CA ASP A 83 2.57 0.89 -4.40
C ASP A 83 3.04 2.24 -3.83
N LEU A 84 2.19 2.88 -3.04
CA LEU A 84 2.46 4.21 -2.46
C LEU A 84 3.58 4.19 -1.41
N HIS A 85 3.74 3.07 -0.72
CA HIS A 85 4.90 2.77 0.14
C HIS A 85 5.32 3.89 1.11
N ALA A 86 4.36 4.46 1.84
CA ALA A 86 4.62 5.52 2.81
C ALA A 86 5.27 6.79 2.20
N ASP A 87 4.88 7.14 0.97
CA ASP A 87 5.37 8.33 0.26
C ASP A 87 4.21 9.30 0.00
N ARG A 88 4.03 10.25 0.93
CA ARG A 88 2.97 11.27 0.86
C ARG A 88 3.16 12.21 -0.34
N GLU A 89 4.37 12.59 -0.62
CA GLU A 89 4.70 13.51 -1.71
C GLU A 89 4.43 12.86 -3.07
N ALA A 90 4.82 11.60 -3.24
CA ALA A 90 4.51 10.84 -4.45
C ALA A 90 3.00 10.64 -4.63
N PHE A 91 2.24 10.45 -3.54
CA PHE A 91 0.79 10.36 -3.58
C PHE A 91 0.16 11.64 -4.15
N TRP A 92 0.46 12.81 -3.56
CA TRP A 92 -0.07 14.08 -4.03
C TRP A 92 0.37 14.41 -5.46
N ARG A 93 1.65 14.20 -5.77
CA ARG A 93 2.18 14.38 -7.13
C ARG A 93 1.40 13.53 -8.15
N SER A 94 1.16 12.26 -7.84
CA SER A 94 0.43 11.37 -8.75
C SER A 94 -0.99 11.84 -9.01
N LEU A 95 -1.67 12.37 -7.98
CA LEU A 95 -3.04 12.90 -8.11
C LEU A 95 -3.09 14.21 -8.90
N ILE A 96 -2.09 15.09 -8.73
CA ILE A 96 -1.96 16.32 -9.51
C ILE A 96 -1.75 15.98 -10.98
N VAL A 97 -0.81 15.08 -11.23
CA VAL A 97 -0.47 14.60 -12.57
C VAL A 97 -1.67 13.94 -13.25
N ALA A 98 -2.46 13.17 -12.50
CA ALA A 98 -3.72 12.58 -12.99
C ALA A 98 -4.86 13.62 -13.16
N GLY A 99 -4.65 14.87 -12.75
CA GLY A 99 -5.67 15.92 -12.79
C GLY A 99 -6.81 15.73 -11.77
N VAL A 100 -6.64 14.86 -10.79
CA VAL A 100 -7.63 14.57 -9.76
C VAL A 100 -7.70 15.69 -8.72
N VAL A 101 -6.54 16.20 -8.33
CA VAL A 101 -6.41 17.33 -7.40
C VAL A 101 -5.59 18.45 -8.02
N ASP A 102 -5.72 19.64 -7.44
CA ASP A 102 -4.92 20.80 -7.74
C ASP A 102 -4.56 21.52 -6.43
N SER A 103 -3.51 22.32 -6.45
CA SER A 103 -3.14 23.19 -5.36
C SER A 103 -2.66 24.54 -5.90
N PRO A 104 -3.33 25.64 -5.55
CA PRO A 104 -2.93 26.98 -5.97
C PRO A 104 -1.58 27.41 -5.37
N ASP A 105 -1.18 26.78 -4.26
CA ASP A 105 0.04 27.13 -3.52
C ASP A 105 1.28 26.35 -4.01
N LEU A 106 1.11 25.46 -4.98
CA LEU A 106 2.19 24.62 -5.50
C LEU A 106 3.03 25.40 -6.52
N GLU A 107 4.23 25.79 -6.11
CA GLU A 107 5.19 26.55 -6.94
C GLU A 107 6.04 25.64 -7.87
N SER A 108 6.25 24.39 -7.48
CA SER A 108 7.02 23.41 -8.23
C SER A 108 6.61 21.96 -7.86
N GLU A 109 7.04 21.00 -8.65
CA GLU A 109 6.76 19.56 -8.42
C GLU A 109 7.82 18.87 -7.55
N SER A 110 8.70 19.63 -6.91
CA SER A 110 9.73 19.05 -6.03
C SER A 110 9.11 18.48 -4.74
N ASP A 111 9.79 17.49 -4.16
CA ASP A 111 9.35 16.90 -2.87
C ASP A 111 9.28 17.97 -1.78
N GLU A 112 10.22 18.92 -1.76
CA GLU A 112 10.25 20.00 -0.78
C GLU A 112 9.03 20.93 -0.92
N ALA A 113 8.63 21.28 -2.16
CA ALA A 113 7.46 22.11 -2.40
C ALA A 113 6.17 21.38 -2.00
N LEU A 114 6.03 20.09 -2.35
CA LEU A 114 4.89 19.26 -1.96
C LEU A 114 4.82 19.05 -0.44
N ALA A 115 5.95 18.82 0.21
CA ALA A 115 6.04 18.65 1.66
C ALA A 115 5.66 19.91 2.44
N ALA A 116 5.88 21.09 1.84
CA ALA A 116 5.53 22.37 2.45
C ALA A 116 4.02 22.66 2.46
N ILE A 117 3.25 21.99 1.59
CA ILE A 117 1.80 22.19 1.50
C ILE A 117 1.08 21.22 2.47
N PRO A 118 0.26 21.73 3.40
CA PRO A 118 -0.60 20.88 4.22
C PRO A 118 -1.65 20.16 3.35
N ASP A 119 -2.21 19.06 3.85
CA ASP A 119 -3.16 18.26 3.07
C ASP A 119 -4.41 19.07 2.65
N GLU A 120 -4.83 20.04 3.46
CA GLU A 120 -5.92 20.97 3.17
C GLU A 120 -5.64 21.93 2.00
N GLY A 121 -4.38 22.07 1.61
CA GLY A 121 -3.95 22.84 0.44
C GLY A 121 -4.22 22.17 -0.89
N PHE A 122 -4.62 20.89 -0.88
CA PHE A 122 -4.98 20.13 -2.08
C PHE A 122 -6.52 20.04 -2.21
N ALA A 123 -7.05 20.44 -3.35
CA ALA A 123 -8.49 20.43 -3.62
C ALA A 123 -8.84 19.58 -4.84
N LEU A 124 -10.00 18.91 -4.79
CA LEU A 124 -10.51 18.17 -5.95
C LEU A 124 -10.80 19.13 -7.11
N THR A 125 -10.29 18.79 -8.27
CA THR A 125 -10.68 19.40 -9.55
C THR A 125 -12.13 19.02 -9.93
N PRO A 126 -12.76 19.65 -10.93
CA PRO A 126 -14.02 19.14 -11.49
C PRO A 126 -13.90 17.68 -11.95
N PHE A 127 -12.82 17.29 -12.60
CA PHE A 127 -12.57 15.89 -12.98
C PHE A 127 -12.42 14.97 -11.76
N GLY A 128 -11.68 15.43 -10.73
CA GLY A 128 -11.50 14.66 -9.49
C GLY A 128 -12.79 14.37 -8.74
N ARG A 129 -13.86 15.16 -8.95
CA ARG A 129 -15.19 14.90 -8.37
C ARG A 129 -15.96 13.79 -9.11
N ASP A 130 -15.64 13.61 -10.39
CA ASP A 130 -16.32 12.64 -11.25
C ASP A 130 -15.55 11.34 -11.42
N VAL A 131 -14.29 11.29 -10.97
CA VAL A 131 -13.43 10.11 -11.10
C VAL A 131 -13.69 9.10 -9.97
N HIS A 132 -13.60 7.81 -10.28
CA HIS A 132 -13.44 6.77 -9.26
C HIS A 132 -11.95 6.56 -9.01
N LEU A 133 -11.47 6.96 -7.85
CA LEU A 133 -10.08 6.76 -7.43
C LEU A 133 -9.93 5.37 -6.82
N VAL A 134 -9.08 4.54 -7.40
CA VAL A 134 -8.74 3.23 -6.87
C VAL A 134 -7.31 3.25 -6.37
N ILE A 135 -7.14 3.04 -5.06
CA ILE A 135 -5.83 2.89 -4.43
C ILE A 135 -5.55 1.38 -4.32
N GLY A 136 -4.58 0.92 -5.10
CA GLY A 136 -4.28 -0.51 -5.32
C GLY A 136 -3.50 -1.19 -4.19
N GLY A 137 -3.33 -0.53 -3.05
CA GLY A 137 -2.65 -1.07 -1.87
C GLY A 137 -1.14 -0.82 -1.85
N ASP A 138 -0.46 -1.57 -0.99
CA ASP A 138 0.94 -1.38 -0.60
C ASP A 138 1.19 0.04 -0.08
N LEU A 139 0.35 0.46 0.90
CA LEU A 139 0.46 1.76 1.57
C LEU A 139 1.68 1.83 2.48
N PHE A 140 1.98 0.73 3.16
CA PHE A 140 3.01 0.64 4.19
C PHE A 140 4.37 0.24 3.64
N ASP A 141 5.39 0.45 4.47
CA ASP A 141 6.79 0.06 4.24
C ASP A 141 7.55 0.93 3.22
N LYS A 142 8.85 0.80 3.22
CA LYS A 142 9.87 1.40 2.35
C LYS A 142 10.08 2.90 2.53
N GLY A 143 9.05 3.72 2.47
CA GLY A 143 9.14 5.17 2.60
C GLY A 143 9.14 5.66 4.05
N PRO A 144 9.36 6.95 4.28
CA PRO A 144 9.56 7.52 5.60
C PRO A 144 8.28 8.00 6.30
N ALA A 145 7.14 8.06 5.60
CA ALA A 145 5.97 8.85 6.00
C ALA A 145 4.67 8.03 6.00
N ASN A 146 4.62 6.94 6.81
CA ASN A 146 3.41 6.09 6.89
C ASN A 146 2.20 6.87 7.39
N LEU A 147 2.30 7.50 8.58
CA LEU A 147 1.18 8.23 9.16
C LEU A 147 0.79 9.44 8.30
N PRO A 148 1.73 10.29 7.83
CA PRO A 148 1.38 11.38 6.93
C PRO A 148 0.71 10.94 5.62
N LEU A 149 1.09 9.79 5.03
CA LEU A 149 0.39 9.26 3.86
C LEU A 149 -1.05 8.88 4.20
N LEU A 150 -1.26 8.22 5.33
CA LEU A 150 -2.62 7.83 5.76
C LEU A 150 -3.49 9.04 6.07
N ASP A 151 -2.92 10.09 6.67
CA ASP A 151 -3.61 11.36 6.90
C ASP A 151 -4.03 12.02 5.58
N ALA A 152 -3.12 12.06 4.60
CA ALA A 152 -3.40 12.57 3.25
C ALA A 152 -4.52 11.80 2.54
N ILE A 153 -4.49 10.46 2.60
CA ILE A 153 -5.56 9.62 2.04
C ILE A 153 -6.87 9.85 2.79
N GLY A 154 -6.83 9.94 4.11
CA GLY A 154 -7.99 10.20 4.95
C GLY A 154 -8.61 11.57 4.65
N HIS A 155 -7.79 12.61 4.47
CA HIS A 155 -8.22 13.94 4.05
C HIS A 155 -8.93 13.90 2.69
N LEU A 156 -8.29 13.27 1.71
CA LEU A 156 -8.87 13.12 0.37
C LEU A 156 -10.19 12.34 0.40
N ALA A 157 -10.27 11.27 1.17
CA ALA A 157 -11.50 10.51 1.36
C ALA A 157 -12.63 11.34 1.97
N GLY A 158 -12.28 12.26 2.88
CA GLY A 158 -13.20 13.23 3.49
C GLY A 158 -13.66 14.33 2.54
N SER A 159 -12.93 14.60 1.46
CA SER A 159 -13.26 15.64 0.47
C SER A 159 -14.41 15.25 -0.48
N GLY A 160 -14.93 14.04 -0.38
CA GLY A 160 -16.06 13.55 -1.17
C GLY A 160 -15.66 12.87 -2.48
N VAL A 161 -14.38 12.55 -2.69
CA VAL A 161 -13.96 11.72 -3.82
C VAL A 161 -14.57 10.31 -3.69
N HIS A 162 -15.05 9.75 -4.79
CA HIS A 162 -15.42 8.34 -4.82
C HIS A 162 -14.13 7.51 -4.86
N PHE A 163 -13.84 6.75 -3.80
CA PHE A 163 -12.61 5.97 -3.76
C PHE A 163 -12.82 4.54 -3.25
N THR A 164 -11.96 3.65 -3.74
CA THR A 164 -11.83 2.26 -3.28
C THR A 164 -10.40 1.99 -2.88
N LEU A 165 -10.24 1.36 -1.73
CA LEU A 165 -8.95 0.94 -1.20
C LEU A 165 -8.80 -0.58 -1.31
N LEU A 166 -7.79 -1.04 -2.03
CA LEU A 166 -7.44 -2.44 -2.13
C LEU A 166 -6.29 -2.78 -1.17
N ALA A 167 -6.23 -4.02 -0.74
CA ALA A 167 -5.17 -4.50 0.14
C ALA A 167 -4.02 -5.07 -0.69
N GLY A 168 -2.85 -4.44 -0.59
CA GLY A 168 -1.60 -4.97 -1.09
C GLY A 168 -0.98 -5.99 -0.12
N ASN A 169 0.09 -6.63 -0.56
CA ASN A 169 0.74 -7.65 0.26
C ASN A 169 1.47 -7.07 1.49
N HIS A 170 1.91 -5.81 1.44
CA HIS A 170 2.50 -5.11 2.58
C HIS A 170 1.44 -4.75 3.62
N ASP A 171 0.27 -4.32 3.18
CA ASP A 171 -0.86 -3.98 4.06
C ASP A 171 -1.35 -5.21 4.83
N VAL A 172 -1.56 -6.32 4.13
CA VAL A 172 -1.96 -7.60 4.75
C VAL A 172 -0.93 -8.07 5.77
N ARG A 173 0.36 -7.97 5.47
CA ARG A 173 1.42 -8.34 6.42
C ARG A 173 1.43 -7.45 7.65
N THR A 174 1.27 -6.15 7.48
CA THR A 174 1.21 -5.17 8.57
C THR A 174 0.00 -5.44 9.44
N PHE A 175 -1.18 -5.61 8.85
CA PHE A 175 -2.41 -5.97 9.57
C PHE A 175 -2.25 -7.25 10.39
N LEU A 176 -1.82 -8.34 9.74
CA LEU A 176 -1.67 -9.62 10.40
C LEU A 176 -0.60 -9.58 11.50
N GLY A 177 0.50 -8.87 11.27
CA GLY A 177 1.57 -8.74 12.23
C GLY A 177 1.16 -7.95 13.48
N ILE A 178 0.44 -6.83 13.32
CA ILE A 178 -0.08 -6.04 14.44
C ILE A 178 -1.17 -6.84 15.19
N ARG A 179 -2.10 -7.46 14.47
CA ARG A 179 -3.24 -8.19 15.04
C ARG A 179 -2.81 -9.42 15.82
N HIS A 180 -1.86 -10.18 15.31
CA HIS A 180 -1.42 -11.46 15.87
C HIS A 180 -0.07 -11.39 16.60
N ALA A 181 0.45 -10.20 16.87
CA ALA A 181 1.56 -10.08 17.79
C ALA A 181 1.20 -10.71 19.14
N GLU A 182 2.14 -11.44 19.74
CA GLU A 182 1.96 -12.25 20.96
C GLU A 182 1.04 -13.48 20.79
N ALA A 183 0.63 -13.84 19.58
CA ALA A 183 -0.10 -15.07 19.36
C ALA A 183 0.73 -16.29 19.78
N THR A 184 0.10 -17.22 20.50
CA THR A 184 0.73 -18.48 20.94
C THR A 184 0.50 -19.64 19.96
N ASP A 185 -0.47 -19.49 19.04
CA ASP A 185 -0.73 -20.47 17.99
C ASP A 185 0.47 -20.55 17.03
N PRO A 186 1.04 -21.74 16.77
CA PRO A 186 2.18 -21.90 15.89
C PRO A 186 1.97 -21.39 14.47
N GLY A 187 0.73 -21.37 13.97
CA GLY A 187 0.39 -20.81 12.66
C GLY A 187 0.44 -19.27 12.64
N LEU A 188 0.34 -18.60 13.78
CA LEU A 188 0.23 -17.14 13.90
C LEU A 188 1.42 -16.49 14.60
N ALA A 189 2.12 -17.20 15.48
CA ALA A 189 3.16 -16.66 16.37
C ALA A 189 4.35 -16.00 15.62
N HIS A 190 4.55 -16.31 14.34
CA HIS A 190 5.64 -15.75 13.53
C HIS A 190 5.23 -14.48 12.75
N LEU A 191 3.94 -14.13 12.71
CA LEU A 191 3.42 -13.09 11.83
C LEU A 191 3.96 -11.70 12.15
N PHE A 192 4.22 -11.39 13.43
CA PHE A 192 4.88 -10.14 13.80
C PHE A 192 6.27 -10.03 13.17
N VAL A 193 7.12 -11.03 13.36
CA VAL A 193 8.45 -11.06 12.77
C VAL A 193 8.39 -11.11 11.24
N ARG A 194 7.34 -11.73 10.70
CA ARG A 194 7.11 -11.84 9.25
C ARG A 194 6.96 -10.49 8.56
N MET A 195 6.45 -9.46 9.24
CA MET A 195 6.45 -8.09 8.72
C MET A 195 7.86 -7.66 8.29
N GLY A 196 8.86 -7.86 9.15
CA GLY A 196 10.27 -7.60 8.88
C GLY A 196 10.70 -6.16 9.16
N LYS A 197 11.98 -5.89 8.91
CA LYS A 197 12.64 -4.62 9.28
C LYS A 197 12.04 -3.35 8.65
N LYS A 198 11.31 -3.46 7.55
CA LYS A 198 10.76 -2.30 6.85
C LYS A 198 9.63 -1.65 7.63
N THR A 199 8.78 -2.45 8.28
CA THR A 199 7.68 -1.95 9.12
C THR A 199 8.17 -1.19 10.36
N MET A 200 9.45 -1.29 10.70
CA MET A 200 10.04 -0.52 11.81
C MET A 200 9.94 0.99 11.61
N THR A 201 9.80 1.48 10.38
CA THR A 201 9.54 2.90 10.11
C THR A 201 8.19 3.34 10.70
N LEU A 202 7.15 2.54 10.50
CA LEU A 202 5.83 2.81 11.09
C LEU A 202 5.90 2.85 12.63
N PHE A 203 6.57 1.87 13.26
CA PHE A 203 6.69 1.86 14.72
C PHE A 203 7.51 3.02 15.26
N ARG A 204 8.55 3.47 14.52
CA ARG A 204 9.27 4.68 14.87
C ARG A 204 8.37 5.90 14.81
N GLU A 205 7.62 6.09 13.73
CA GLU A 205 6.68 7.22 13.60
C GLU A 205 5.64 7.20 14.72
N VAL A 206 5.04 6.04 15.02
CA VAL A 206 4.09 5.91 16.14
C VAL A 206 4.73 6.26 17.47
N PHE A 207 5.99 5.82 17.69
CA PHE A 207 6.72 6.14 18.90
C PHE A 207 6.99 7.65 19.00
N GLU A 208 7.55 8.25 17.96
CA GLU A 208 7.90 9.68 17.93
C GLU A 208 6.66 10.56 18.08
N THR A 209 5.56 10.22 17.41
CA THR A 209 4.34 11.04 17.40
C THR A 209 3.53 10.91 18.69
N HIS A 210 3.45 9.72 19.28
CA HIS A 210 2.50 9.45 20.34
C HIS A 210 3.13 9.13 21.71
N LEU A 211 4.42 8.80 21.76
CA LEU A 211 5.07 8.25 22.96
C LEU A 211 6.37 8.98 23.36
N ALA A 212 6.98 9.73 22.47
CA ALA A 212 8.19 10.50 22.74
C ALA A 212 7.83 11.77 23.54
N GLY A 213 7.97 11.74 24.83
CA GLY A 213 7.63 12.84 25.74
C GLY A 213 6.66 12.49 26.85
N GLY A 214 6.15 11.27 26.84
CA GLY A 214 5.33 10.74 27.94
C GLY A 214 6.21 10.34 29.12
N ASP A 215 5.85 10.80 30.32
CA ASP A 215 6.50 10.42 31.56
C ASP A 215 6.47 8.89 31.74
N GLY A 216 7.65 8.25 31.63
CA GLY A 216 8.02 7.06 32.40
C GLY A 216 7.07 5.86 32.43
N ALA A 217 6.23 5.65 31.43
CA ALA A 217 5.53 4.37 31.32
C ALA A 217 6.58 3.25 31.33
N GLN A 218 6.52 2.37 32.30
CA GLN A 218 7.50 1.30 32.50
C GLN A 218 7.60 0.46 31.22
N ARG A 219 8.70 0.64 30.48
CA ARG A 219 8.97 -0.14 29.27
C ARG A 219 9.30 -1.57 29.66
N LEU A 220 8.86 -2.53 28.86
CA LEU A 220 9.31 -3.91 29.02
C LEU A 220 10.81 -4.02 28.73
N SER A 221 11.49 -4.93 29.43
CA SER A 221 12.87 -5.26 29.08
C SER A 221 12.94 -5.91 27.69
N ASP A 222 14.07 -5.77 27.02
CA ASP A 222 14.30 -6.41 25.72
C ASP A 222 14.06 -7.92 25.76
N GLU A 223 14.44 -8.58 26.86
CA GLU A 223 14.23 -10.02 27.07
C GLU A 223 12.74 -10.36 27.16
N ALA A 224 11.98 -9.57 27.90
CA ALA A 224 10.51 -9.75 28.01
C ALA A 224 9.84 -9.58 26.65
N VAL A 225 10.28 -8.60 25.83
CA VAL A 225 9.74 -8.40 24.49
C VAL A 225 10.09 -9.56 23.57
N ARG A 226 11.34 -10.05 23.59
CA ARG A 226 11.72 -11.23 22.79
C ARG A 226 10.88 -12.44 23.14
N SER A 227 10.65 -12.67 24.42
CA SER A 227 9.80 -13.78 24.89
C SER A 227 8.37 -13.71 24.38
N ARG A 228 7.83 -12.50 24.21
CA ARG A 228 6.44 -12.27 23.79
C ARG A 228 6.25 -12.25 22.28
N LEU A 229 7.14 -11.57 21.58
CA LEU A 229 6.93 -11.25 20.16
C LEU A 229 7.67 -12.16 19.18
N PHE A 230 8.76 -12.79 19.60
CA PHE A 230 9.58 -13.57 18.70
C PHE A 230 9.30 -15.07 18.85
N PRO A 231 9.26 -15.81 17.73
CA PRO A 231 9.06 -17.23 17.77
C PRO A 231 10.12 -17.92 18.65
N GLN A 232 9.66 -18.65 19.66
CA GLN A 232 10.52 -19.38 20.58
C GLN A 232 10.98 -20.71 19.97
N ARG A 233 11.89 -21.41 20.63
CA ARG A 233 12.45 -22.67 20.12
C ARG A 233 11.36 -23.70 19.77
N SER A 234 10.32 -23.81 20.59
CA SER A 234 9.18 -24.69 20.34
C SER A 234 8.48 -24.42 19.01
N TRP A 235 8.40 -23.15 18.58
CA TRP A 235 7.81 -22.80 17.30
C TRP A 235 8.55 -23.45 16.11
N PHE A 236 9.88 -23.50 16.14
CA PHE A 236 10.68 -24.12 15.07
C PHE A 236 10.50 -25.62 15.00
N GLU A 237 9.96 -26.26 16.05
CA GLU A 237 9.65 -27.68 16.11
C GLU A 237 8.19 -27.98 15.72
N GLU A 238 7.28 -27.06 16.05
CA GLU A 238 5.83 -27.23 15.86
C GLU A 238 5.33 -26.74 14.52
N PHE A 239 5.81 -25.61 14.04
CA PHE A 239 5.40 -25.03 12.76
C PHE A 239 5.62 -25.98 11.57
N PRO A 240 6.75 -26.71 11.43
CA PRO A 240 6.93 -27.70 10.36
C PRO A 240 5.89 -28.81 10.40
N LYS A 241 5.49 -29.27 11.57
CA LYS A 241 4.46 -30.31 11.73
C LYS A 241 3.10 -29.80 11.29
N LEU A 242 2.75 -28.55 11.66
CA LEU A 242 1.52 -27.92 11.26
C LEU A 242 1.46 -27.69 9.74
N ALA A 243 2.57 -27.25 9.15
CA ALA A 243 2.66 -26.95 7.73
C ALA A 243 2.81 -28.20 6.82
N GLN A 244 3.11 -29.36 7.42
CA GLN A 244 3.29 -30.61 6.67
C GLN A 244 2.02 -31.00 5.92
N GLY A 245 2.16 -31.28 4.63
CA GLY A 245 1.04 -31.60 3.74
C GLY A 245 0.30 -30.38 3.18
N LEU A 246 0.46 -29.19 3.79
CA LEU A 246 -0.12 -27.94 3.29
C LEU A 246 0.87 -27.15 2.41
N VAL A 247 2.16 -27.28 2.72
CA VAL A 247 3.23 -26.54 2.05
C VAL A 247 4.37 -27.49 1.71
N PRO A 248 5.02 -27.35 0.52
CA PRO A 248 6.19 -28.14 0.18
C PRO A 248 7.32 -28.02 1.20
N PRO A 249 8.04 -29.13 1.55
CA PRO A 249 9.10 -29.11 2.57
C PRO A 249 10.15 -28.03 2.38
N ALA A 250 10.62 -27.83 1.14
CA ALA A 250 11.60 -26.78 0.83
C ALA A 250 11.10 -25.35 1.15
N ARG A 251 9.79 -25.11 1.09
CA ARG A 251 9.21 -23.83 1.50
C ARG A 251 9.14 -23.68 3.01
N ILE A 252 8.91 -24.78 3.74
CA ILE A 252 8.94 -24.78 5.21
C ILE A 252 10.35 -24.42 5.68
N GLU A 253 11.38 -25.10 5.18
CA GLU A 253 12.80 -24.79 5.52
C GLU A 253 13.17 -23.34 5.21
N LYS A 254 12.77 -22.84 4.04
CA LYS A 254 12.99 -21.45 3.66
C LYS A 254 12.29 -20.48 4.61
N GLU A 255 11.11 -20.82 5.11
CA GLU A 255 10.38 -19.97 6.05
C GLU A 255 11.06 -19.94 7.42
N LEU A 256 11.47 -21.09 7.95
CA LEU A 256 12.21 -21.17 9.22
C LEU A 256 13.47 -20.29 9.19
N LYS A 257 14.28 -20.43 8.14
CA LYS A 257 15.47 -19.61 7.94
C LYS A 257 15.13 -18.12 7.86
N ARG A 258 14.10 -17.78 7.10
CA ARG A 258 13.66 -16.40 6.93
C ARG A 258 13.19 -15.77 8.24
N ILE A 259 12.51 -16.49 9.10
CA ILE A 259 12.07 -15.98 10.39
C ILE A 259 13.27 -15.70 11.29
N GLN A 260 14.29 -16.58 11.33
CA GLN A 260 15.54 -16.32 12.06
C GLN A 260 16.25 -15.05 11.57
N GLU A 261 16.43 -14.92 10.25
CA GLU A 261 17.05 -13.74 9.63
C GLU A 261 16.27 -12.46 9.95
N LYS A 262 14.95 -12.49 9.81
CA LYS A 262 14.10 -11.32 10.07
C LYS A 262 14.08 -10.90 11.53
N THR A 263 14.18 -11.82 12.48
CA THR A 263 14.31 -11.50 13.91
C THR A 263 15.56 -10.64 14.15
N ILE A 264 16.69 -11.08 13.61
CA ILE A 264 17.97 -10.36 13.74
C ILE A 264 17.91 -8.99 13.05
N GLU A 265 17.37 -8.95 11.84
CA GLU A 265 17.23 -7.70 11.07
C GLU A 265 16.29 -6.70 11.74
N LEU A 266 15.20 -7.15 12.36
CA LEU A 266 14.25 -6.32 13.08
C LEU A 266 14.92 -5.67 14.29
N GLU A 267 15.61 -6.45 15.13
CA GLU A 267 16.35 -5.91 16.26
C GLU A 267 17.44 -4.91 15.84
N ALA A 268 18.17 -5.23 14.77
CA ALA A 268 19.20 -4.34 14.24
C ALA A 268 18.60 -3.01 13.75
N ARG A 269 17.46 -3.05 13.09
CA ARG A 269 16.76 -1.85 12.62
C ARG A 269 16.19 -1.04 13.78
N CYS A 270 15.65 -1.68 14.80
CA CYS A 270 15.18 -1.03 16.02
C CYS A 270 16.31 -0.21 16.66
N ARG A 271 17.47 -0.84 16.88
CA ARG A 271 18.66 -0.15 17.39
C ARG A 271 19.16 0.98 16.49
N ALA A 272 19.11 0.81 15.17
CA ALA A 272 19.51 1.85 14.22
C ALA A 272 18.61 3.10 14.28
N TYR A 273 17.37 2.94 14.74
CA TYR A 273 16.47 4.06 15.02
C TYR A 273 16.58 4.62 16.44
N GLY A 274 17.57 4.16 17.23
CA GLY A 274 17.75 4.60 18.61
C GLY A 274 16.67 4.09 19.57
N MET A 275 15.90 3.09 19.18
CA MET A 275 14.82 2.49 19.97
C MET A 275 15.28 1.20 20.66
N SER A 276 14.87 0.99 21.92
CA SER A 276 14.89 -0.31 22.56
C SER A 276 13.77 -1.21 22.01
N LEU A 277 13.84 -2.52 22.27
CA LEU A 277 12.70 -3.40 21.98
C LEU A 277 11.48 -3.04 22.83
N GLY A 278 11.69 -2.51 24.03
CA GLY A 278 10.62 -2.00 24.88
C GLY A 278 9.87 -0.81 24.26
N ASP A 279 10.59 0.10 23.60
CA ASP A 279 9.99 1.22 22.87
C ASP A 279 9.21 0.74 21.65
N MET A 280 9.77 -0.21 20.90
CA MET A 280 9.08 -0.84 19.77
C MET A 280 7.80 -1.55 20.23
N TYR A 281 7.83 -2.26 21.37
CA TYR A 281 6.66 -2.91 21.92
C TYR A 281 5.58 -1.90 22.32
N ALA A 282 5.98 -0.81 22.95
CA ALA A 282 5.04 0.26 23.30
C ALA A 282 4.43 0.91 22.04
N ALA A 283 5.22 1.08 20.99
CA ALA A 283 4.73 1.56 19.70
C ALA A 283 3.76 0.56 19.04
N LEU A 284 4.01 -0.73 19.15
CA LEU A 284 3.09 -1.78 18.70
C LEU A 284 1.75 -1.72 19.44
N GLU A 285 1.77 -1.62 20.77
CA GLU A 285 0.54 -1.51 21.57
C GLU A 285 -0.24 -0.24 21.19
N ARG A 286 0.48 0.87 21.01
CA ARG A 286 -0.15 2.10 20.52
C ARG A 286 -0.72 1.93 19.10
N ALA A 287 0.01 1.27 18.20
CA ALA A 287 -0.46 0.99 16.84
C ALA A 287 -1.73 0.11 16.84
N ARG A 288 -1.84 -0.85 17.76
CA ARG A 288 -3.10 -1.61 17.94
C ARG A 288 -4.27 -0.69 18.21
N GLY A 289 -4.15 0.25 19.15
CA GLY A 289 -5.20 1.24 19.43
C GLY A 289 -5.49 2.15 18.24
N LEU A 290 -4.47 2.55 17.49
CA LEU A 290 -4.65 3.42 16.32
C LEU A 290 -5.35 2.74 15.15
N PHE A 291 -5.04 1.46 14.88
CA PHE A 291 -5.46 0.76 13.66
C PHE A 291 -6.55 -0.29 13.87
N LEU A 292 -6.64 -0.91 15.05
CA LEU A 292 -7.55 -2.04 15.29
C LEU A 292 -8.75 -1.69 16.16
N ASP A 293 -8.62 -0.70 17.05
CA ASP A 293 -9.75 -0.27 17.86
C ASP A 293 -10.75 0.51 16.99
N ALA A 294 -12.03 0.31 17.21
CA ALA A 294 -13.09 0.88 16.38
C ALA A 294 -13.12 2.43 16.38
N ASP A 295 -12.63 3.05 17.44
CA ASP A 295 -12.48 4.50 17.62
C ASP A 295 -11.07 5.00 17.28
N GLY A 296 -10.19 4.12 16.84
CA GLY A 296 -8.84 4.46 16.41
C GLY A 296 -8.83 5.32 15.14
N PRO A 297 -8.00 6.37 15.07
CA PRO A 297 -8.01 7.32 13.94
C PRO A 297 -7.69 6.67 12.59
N TYR A 298 -6.96 5.54 12.59
CA TYR A 298 -6.61 4.79 11.37
C TYR A 298 -7.36 3.46 11.25
N HIS A 299 -8.41 3.23 12.05
CA HIS A 299 -9.24 2.02 11.96
C HIS A 299 -9.82 1.84 10.54
N TRP A 300 -10.17 2.95 9.90
CA TRP A 300 -10.73 2.95 8.55
C TRP A 300 -9.79 2.31 7.51
N VAL A 301 -8.48 2.33 7.72
CA VAL A 301 -7.50 1.80 6.76
C VAL A 301 -7.77 0.32 6.51
N PHE A 302 -7.68 -0.52 7.54
CA PHE A 302 -7.88 -1.95 7.38
C PHE A 302 -9.36 -2.36 7.27
N SER A 303 -10.26 -1.61 7.90
CA SER A 303 -11.70 -1.93 7.84
C SER A 303 -12.35 -1.63 6.48
N ARG A 304 -11.75 -0.74 5.68
CA ARG A 304 -12.24 -0.41 4.34
C ARG A 304 -11.47 -1.05 3.19
N MET A 305 -10.38 -1.76 3.48
CA MET A 305 -9.62 -2.46 2.44
C MET A 305 -10.41 -3.64 1.87
N HIS A 306 -10.44 -3.73 0.56
CA HIS A 306 -10.98 -4.84 -0.20
C HIS A 306 -9.85 -5.71 -0.75
N ILE A 307 -10.06 -7.03 -0.83
CA ILE A 307 -9.08 -7.94 -1.46
C ILE A 307 -9.16 -7.85 -2.98
N ALA A 308 -10.34 -7.57 -3.51
CA ALA A 308 -10.59 -7.37 -4.93
C ALA A 308 -11.82 -6.49 -5.12
N MET A 309 -11.86 -5.78 -6.25
CA MET A 309 -13.05 -5.08 -6.68
C MET A 309 -13.43 -5.51 -8.11
N ARG A 310 -14.70 -5.34 -8.44
CA ARG A 310 -15.24 -5.52 -9.78
C ARG A 310 -16.16 -4.32 -10.07
N GLU A 311 -15.83 -3.60 -11.12
CA GLU A 311 -16.64 -2.53 -11.70
C GLU A 311 -17.55 -3.10 -12.80
#